data_83cbf58400e324892213eec9b6ddbf02
#
_entry.id   83cbf58400e324892213eec9b6ddbf02
#
_cell.length_a   1.000
_cell.length_b   1.000
_cell.length_c   1.000
_cell.angle_alpha   90.00
_cell.angle_beta   90.00
_cell.angle_gamma   90.00
#
_symmetry.space_group_name_H-M   'P 1'
#
loop_
_entity.id
_entity.type
_entity.pdbx_description
1 polymer ?
#
loop_
_entity_poly.entity_id
_entity_poly.type
_entity_poly.pdbx_seq_one_letter_code
_entity_poly.pdbx_strand_id
1 'polypeptide(L)'
;MQDATQTHTNGKRWTLDYPELGTGPLPITPYLSSEYFEQEREKIFARTWLCTGKRAEEIPLMGDYLMLNVEVGKTSILLIRGKDGLVRGFHNVCKHRGNRLAWDERGSCGARLTCRFHGWTYEPDGRLVGVPEEDMFFDFDKRDYGLSPVATEVWEGFIFINLDPNPPETLHEYLGEVGDLLRGYSFDRLPVSWSYTAEQKCNWRILRDSQLEFYHGKSLHQRFAGSVMINKQQPSCHVLDAKLFRRHSMMSFYGDRRNTRRTPMELLVAQFGTSLKTFPSMRDMDRWPLGVNPTRSKQWFFDIYYIFPNFHMVILSPFLFVTHTMWPETVSRSTWNARGYFPRPATAAESVTREYNKCLARDVWLEDGSTLENTQRGIETGILTQYPVQDQELLIRH
;
A
#
# COMPACT_ATOMS: atom_id res chain seq x y z
N MET A 1 -27.42 30.71 18.62
CA MET A 1 -27.27 29.46 17.87
C MET A 1 -26.80 29.82 16.47
N GLN A 2 -25.50 30.01 16.30
CA GLN A 2 -24.94 30.24 14.97
C GLN A 2 -24.88 28.94 14.21
N ASP A 3 -25.34 29.04 13.01
CA ASP A 3 -25.62 27.96 12.06
C ASP A 3 -24.37 27.16 11.74
N ALA A 4 -24.36 25.87 12.12
CA ALA A 4 -23.26 24.94 11.88
C ALA A 4 -23.29 24.36 10.44
N THR A 5 -23.84 25.13 9.50
CA THR A 5 -23.97 24.75 8.07
C THR A 5 -22.92 25.44 7.18
N GLN A 6 -21.74 25.76 7.73
CA GLN A 6 -20.67 26.18 6.85
C GLN A 6 -20.18 24.99 6.03
N THR A 7 -20.30 25.12 4.73
CA THR A 7 -19.70 24.21 3.74
C THR A 7 -18.22 24.05 4.04
N HIS A 8 -17.76 22.83 4.21
CA HIS A 8 -16.41 22.53 4.73
C HIS A 8 -15.24 23.00 3.88
N THR A 9 -15.47 23.54 2.73
CA THR A 9 -14.39 24.17 1.96
C THR A 9 -14.20 25.64 2.33
N ASN A 10 -15.18 26.32 2.96
CA ASN A 10 -15.11 27.76 3.26
C ASN A 10 -14.38 28.61 2.19
N GLY A 11 -14.42 28.19 0.95
CA GLY A 11 -13.61 28.77 -0.12
C GLY A 11 -12.12 28.40 -0.06
N LYS A 12 -11.70 27.48 0.83
CA LYS A 12 -10.31 27.02 0.90
C LYS A 12 -9.93 26.31 -0.41
N ARG A 13 -8.78 26.70 -0.91
CA ARG A 13 -8.12 26.08 -2.07
C ARG A 13 -6.85 25.42 -1.61
N TRP A 14 -6.84 24.11 -1.58
CA TRP A 14 -5.71 23.31 -1.09
C TRP A 14 -4.43 23.56 -1.88
N THR A 15 -4.55 23.67 -3.20
CA THR A 15 -3.41 23.94 -4.09
C THR A 15 -2.73 25.29 -3.79
N LEU A 16 -3.44 26.25 -3.19
CA LEU A 16 -2.84 27.54 -2.81
C LEU A 16 -1.89 27.44 -1.61
N ASP A 17 -2.04 26.42 -0.78
CA ASP A 17 -1.11 26.13 0.32
C ASP A 17 0.22 25.55 -0.20
N TYR A 18 0.25 25.09 -1.47
CA TYR A 18 1.39 24.44 -2.13
C TYR A 18 1.61 25.02 -3.54
N PRO A 19 1.98 26.32 -3.64
CA PRO A 19 2.08 27.02 -4.92
C PRO A 19 3.14 26.43 -5.87
N GLU A 20 4.12 25.74 -5.34
CA GLU A 20 5.16 25.05 -6.13
C GLU A 20 4.62 23.93 -7.03
N LEU A 21 3.44 23.37 -6.72
CA LEU A 21 2.80 22.33 -7.55
C LEU A 21 2.09 22.91 -8.78
N GLY A 22 1.86 24.23 -8.80
CA GLY A 22 1.13 24.91 -9.87
C GLY A 22 -0.33 24.49 -9.95
N THR A 23 -1.07 25.13 -10.85
CA THR A 23 -2.52 24.89 -11.08
C THR A 23 -2.84 24.48 -12.52
N GLY A 24 -1.84 24.44 -13.39
CA GLY A 24 -2.00 24.05 -14.80
C GLY A 24 -2.37 22.58 -14.99
N PRO A 25 -2.78 22.19 -16.20
CA PRO A 25 -3.02 20.79 -16.52
C PRO A 25 -1.72 19.98 -16.47
N LEU A 26 -1.85 18.68 -16.20
CA LEU A 26 -0.73 17.74 -16.16
C LEU A 26 -0.55 17.04 -17.52
N PRO A 27 0.69 16.73 -17.93
CA PRO A 27 0.95 16.06 -19.20
C PRO A 27 0.60 14.57 -19.13
N ILE A 28 0.17 14.01 -20.28
CA ILE A 28 -0.09 12.57 -20.43
C ILE A 28 1.18 11.75 -20.68
N THR A 29 2.26 12.36 -21.11
CA THR A 29 3.51 11.67 -21.45
C THR A 29 3.97 10.65 -20.41
N PRO A 30 3.94 10.91 -19.09
CA PRO A 30 4.37 9.95 -18.05
C PRO A 30 3.59 8.64 -18.04
N TYR A 31 2.38 8.63 -18.60
CA TYR A 31 1.51 7.44 -18.61
C TYR A 31 1.70 6.56 -19.85
N LEU A 32 2.38 7.07 -20.89
CA LEU A 32 2.50 6.41 -22.18
C LEU A 32 3.93 6.14 -22.61
N SER A 33 4.89 6.96 -22.17
CA SER A 33 6.27 6.86 -22.64
C SER A 33 7.02 5.71 -21.96
N SER A 34 7.49 4.75 -22.76
CA SER A 34 8.37 3.69 -22.29
C SER A 34 9.71 4.24 -21.77
N GLU A 35 10.22 5.31 -22.37
CA GLU A 35 11.45 5.96 -21.93
C GLU A 35 11.28 6.60 -20.55
N TYR A 36 10.13 7.24 -20.32
CA TYR A 36 9.80 7.80 -19.03
C TYR A 36 9.66 6.70 -17.98
N PHE A 37 9.01 5.60 -18.33
CA PHE A 37 8.89 4.42 -17.47
C PHE A 37 10.25 3.82 -17.09
N GLU A 38 11.20 3.72 -18.05
CA GLU A 38 12.55 3.24 -17.75
C GLU A 38 13.29 4.21 -16.80
N GLN A 39 13.08 5.52 -16.93
CA GLN A 39 13.62 6.49 -15.98
C GLN A 39 13.01 6.33 -14.58
N GLU A 40 11.71 6.08 -14.46
CA GLU A 40 11.06 5.79 -13.17
C GLU A 40 11.65 4.52 -12.56
N ARG A 41 11.81 3.47 -13.35
CA ARG A 41 12.38 2.21 -12.91
C ARG A 41 13.78 2.40 -12.32
N GLU A 42 14.62 3.18 -13.00
CA GLU A 42 16.02 3.40 -12.58
C GLU A 42 16.18 4.41 -11.46
N LYS A 43 15.40 5.49 -11.47
CA LYS A 43 15.57 6.62 -10.55
C LYS A 43 14.67 6.54 -9.32
N ILE A 44 13.54 5.83 -9.43
CA ILE A 44 12.55 5.68 -8.35
C ILE A 44 12.63 4.26 -7.80
N PHE A 45 12.14 3.27 -8.54
CA PHE A 45 11.93 1.91 -8.02
C PHE A 45 13.23 1.19 -7.65
N ALA A 46 14.35 1.51 -8.31
CA ALA A 46 15.65 0.93 -7.97
C ALA A 46 16.34 1.63 -6.79
N ARG A 47 15.83 2.79 -6.31
CA ARG A 47 16.55 3.62 -5.35
C ARG A 47 15.75 4.08 -4.15
N THR A 48 14.47 3.73 -4.08
CA THR A 48 13.60 4.11 -2.96
C THR A 48 13.17 2.88 -2.16
N TRP A 49 12.67 3.14 -0.95
CA TRP A 49 12.07 2.09 -0.15
C TRP A 49 10.69 1.70 -0.71
N LEU A 50 10.53 0.43 -1.02
CA LEU A 50 9.31 -0.15 -1.58
C LEU A 50 8.63 -1.02 -0.52
N CYS A 51 7.37 -0.78 -0.23
CA CYS A 51 6.60 -1.68 0.61
C CYS A 51 6.30 -2.97 -0.15
N THR A 52 6.64 -4.10 0.44
CA THR A 52 6.39 -5.42 -0.17
C THR A 52 4.92 -5.84 -0.10
N GLY A 53 4.11 -5.13 0.68
CA GLY A 53 2.74 -5.53 1.01
C GLY A 53 2.70 -6.75 1.94
N LYS A 54 3.84 -7.27 2.37
CA LYS A 54 3.97 -8.40 3.29
C LYS A 54 4.29 -7.92 4.70
N ARG A 55 3.94 -8.76 5.66
CA ARG A 55 4.18 -8.47 7.07
C ARG A 55 5.18 -9.45 7.67
N ALA A 56 5.96 -8.96 8.63
CA ALA A 56 6.97 -9.76 9.32
C ALA A 56 6.35 -10.96 10.09
N GLU A 57 5.08 -10.83 10.51
CA GLU A 57 4.33 -11.90 11.17
C GLU A 57 3.93 -13.04 10.23
N GLU A 58 4.03 -12.85 8.90
CA GLU A 58 3.76 -13.91 7.92
C GLU A 58 4.89 -14.93 7.82
N ILE A 59 6.07 -14.60 8.36
CA ILE A 59 7.25 -15.48 8.48
C ILE A 59 7.72 -15.50 9.93
N PRO A 60 6.97 -16.13 10.87
CA PRO A 60 7.20 -16.01 12.31
C PRO A 60 8.42 -16.78 12.83
N LEU A 61 8.81 -17.87 12.17
CA LEU A 61 9.83 -18.78 12.63
C LEU A 61 11.13 -18.65 11.85
N MET A 62 12.25 -19.00 12.46
CA MET A 62 13.54 -19.09 11.78
C MET A 62 13.45 -19.96 10.54
N GLY A 63 13.94 -19.45 9.41
CA GLY A 63 13.91 -20.13 8.13
C GLY A 63 12.60 -20.02 7.36
N ASP A 64 11.54 -19.45 7.97
CA ASP A 64 10.34 -19.12 7.20
C ASP A 64 10.68 -18.04 6.18
N TYR A 65 10.14 -18.17 4.98
CA TYR A 65 10.41 -17.26 3.90
C TYR A 65 9.19 -16.91 3.06
N LEU A 66 9.28 -15.74 2.41
CA LEU A 66 8.39 -15.30 1.33
C LEU A 66 9.25 -15.00 0.11
N MET A 67 8.79 -15.41 -1.06
CA MET A 67 9.38 -15.06 -2.35
C MET A 67 8.48 -14.04 -3.05
N LEU A 68 9.09 -12.99 -3.59
CA LEU A 68 8.42 -11.93 -4.32
C LEU A 68 9.06 -11.78 -5.69
N ASN A 69 8.26 -11.76 -6.75
CA ASN A 69 8.70 -11.24 -8.03
C ASN A 69 8.54 -9.72 -8.04
N VAL A 70 9.63 -9.02 -8.30
CA VAL A 70 9.68 -7.55 -8.40
C VAL A 70 9.99 -7.21 -9.85
N GLU A 71 8.94 -7.24 -10.69
CA GLU A 71 9.08 -7.11 -12.15
C GLU A 71 9.72 -5.78 -12.54
N VAL A 72 9.35 -4.68 -11.87
CA VAL A 72 9.98 -3.36 -12.09
C VAL A 72 11.48 -3.37 -11.82
N GLY A 73 11.95 -4.23 -10.94
CA GLY A 73 13.38 -4.45 -10.64
C GLY A 73 14.01 -5.57 -11.47
N LYS A 74 13.25 -6.23 -12.34
CA LYS A 74 13.68 -7.42 -13.12
C LYS A 74 14.32 -8.49 -12.24
N THR A 75 13.78 -8.68 -11.02
CA THR A 75 14.38 -9.56 -10.01
C THR A 75 13.33 -10.32 -9.21
N SER A 76 13.77 -11.36 -8.53
CA SER A 76 13.00 -12.08 -7.51
C SER A 76 13.72 -11.91 -6.18
N ILE A 77 12.97 -11.56 -5.14
CA ILE A 77 13.48 -11.33 -3.78
C ILE A 77 13.00 -12.44 -2.86
N LEU A 78 13.93 -12.94 -2.07
CA LEU A 78 13.69 -13.87 -0.97
C LEU A 78 13.72 -13.09 0.35
N LEU A 79 12.60 -12.99 1.04
CA LEU A 79 12.50 -12.46 2.39
C LEU A 79 12.53 -13.64 3.36
N ILE A 80 13.46 -13.68 4.30
CA ILE A 80 13.67 -14.80 5.18
C ILE A 80 13.86 -14.36 6.64
N ARG A 81 13.31 -15.13 7.60
CA ARG A 81 13.52 -14.93 9.03
C ARG A 81 14.84 -15.55 9.46
N GLY A 82 15.76 -14.73 9.94
CA GLY A 82 17.04 -15.17 10.49
C GLY A 82 16.93 -15.84 11.86
N LYS A 83 18.01 -16.47 12.30
CA LYS A 83 18.14 -17.09 13.64
C LYS A 83 18.03 -16.05 14.77
N ASP A 84 18.43 -14.83 14.51
CA ASP A 84 18.34 -13.68 15.43
C ASP A 84 16.95 -13.01 15.44
N GLY A 85 16.00 -13.56 14.71
CA GLY A 85 14.66 -13.03 14.59
C GLY A 85 14.49 -11.87 13.62
N LEU A 86 15.55 -11.40 12.95
CA LEU A 86 15.47 -10.34 11.95
C LEU A 86 14.98 -10.88 10.61
N VAL A 87 14.21 -10.08 9.89
CA VAL A 87 13.84 -10.35 8.49
C VAL A 87 14.94 -9.76 7.59
N ARG A 88 15.43 -10.58 6.67
CA ARG A 88 16.41 -10.18 5.66
C ARG A 88 15.90 -10.44 4.27
N GLY A 89 16.27 -9.58 3.35
CA GLY A 89 16.03 -9.74 1.92
C GLY A 89 17.29 -10.10 1.17
N PHE A 90 17.14 -11.01 0.22
CA PHE A 90 18.20 -11.37 -0.71
C PHE A 90 17.63 -11.48 -2.11
N HIS A 91 18.47 -11.25 -3.13
CA HIS A 91 18.11 -11.69 -4.47
C HIS A 91 17.98 -13.23 -4.47
N ASN A 92 16.87 -13.73 -4.98
CA ASN A 92 16.57 -15.18 -5.04
C ASN A 92 17.40 -15.87 -6.12
N VAL A 93 18.73 -15.81 -5.98
CA VAL A 93 19.70 -16.26 -6.98
C VAL A 93 20.85 -16.99 -6.30
N CYS A 94 21.06 -18.25 -6.63
CA CYS A 94 22.22 -19.02 -6.19
C CYS A 94 23.50 -18.49 -6.84
N LYS A 95 24.53 -18.23 -6.05
CA LYS A 95 25.81 -17.67 -6.50
C LYS A 95 26.65 -18.62 -7.34
N HIS A 96 26.29 -19.90 -7.44
CA HIS A 96 26.97 -20.83 -8.33
C HIS A 96 26.65 -20.53 -9.81
N ARG A 97 25.42 -20.76 -10.24
CA ARG A 97 25.01 -20.64 -11.65
C ARG A 97 23.60 -20.03 -11.82
N GLY A 98 23.20 -19.18 -10.90
CA GLY A 98 22.01 -18.33 -11.04
C GLY A 98 20.66 -19.01 -10.83
N ASN A 99 20.62 -20.30 -10.43
CA ASN A 99 19.32 -20.94 -10.19
C ASN A 99 18.58 -20.27 -9.03
N ARG A 100 17.25 -20.18 -9.13
CA ARG A 100 16.42 -19.71 -8.00
C ARG A 100 16.53 -20.67 -6.83
N LEU A 101 16.62 -20.13 -5.61
CA LEU A 101 16.70 -20.90 -4.37
C LEU A 101 15.32 -21.27 -3.85
N ALA A 102 14.44 -20.29 -3.70
CA ALA A 102 13.03 -20.49 -3.39
C ALA A 102 12.22 -20.51 -4.69
N TRP A 103 11.37 -21.53 -4.86
CA TRP A 103 10.51 -21.71 -6.03
C TRP A 103 9.05 -21.41 -5.71
N ASP A 104 8.68 -21.64 -4.45
CA ASP A 104 7.33 -21.39 -3.94
C ASP A 104 7.23 -19.99 -3.33
N GLU A 105 6.06 -19.37 -3.41
CA GLU A 105 5.83 -18.01 -2.87
C GLU A 105 6.07 -17.93 -1.37
N ARG A 106 5.91 -19.05 -0.65
CA ARG A 106 6.18 -19.15 0.78
C ARG A 106 6.60 -20.57 1.15
N GLY A 107 7.40 -20.65 2.20
CA GLY A 107 7.85 -21.93 2.74
C GLY A 107 8.72 -21.75 3.97
N SER A 108 9.33 -22.85 4.38
CA SER A 108 10.36 -22.85 5.43
C SER A 108 11.54 -23.71 4.99
N CYS A 109 12.72 -23.21 5.17
CA CYS A 109 13.96 -23.94 4.94
C CYS A 109 14.62 -24.43 6.26
N GLY A 110 13.98 -24.13 7.40
CA GLY A 110 14.57 -24.37 8.72
C GLY A 110 15.90 -23.62 8.87
N ALA A 111 16.96 -24.34 9.19
CA ALA A 111 18.29 -23.76 9.42
C ALA A 111 19.09 -23.54 8.13
N ARG A 112 18.68 -24.09 6.99
CA ARG A 112 19.50 -24.11 5.77
C ARG A 112 18.64 -24.07 4.50
N LEU A 113 19.01 -23.19 3.59
CA LEU A 113 18.43 -23.06 2.24
C LEU A 113 19.38 -23.70 1.22
N THR A 114 18.97 -24.82 0.65
CA THR A 114 19.80 -25.57 -0.30
C THR A 114 19.31 -25.39 -1.73
N CYS A 115 20.22 -25.01 -2.61
CA CYS A 115 19.96 -24.88 -4.04
C CYS A 115 19.66 -26.27 -4.64
N ARG A 116 18.51 -26.42 -5.27
CA ARG A 116 18.06 -27.71 -5.87
C ARG A 116 18.90 -28.16 -7.08
N PHE A 117 19.77 -27.27 -7.61
CA PHE A 117 20.56 -27.60 -8.81
C PHE A 117 21.86 -28.34 -8.44
N HIS A 118 22.71 -27.75 -7.59
CA HIS A 118 24.01 -28.38 -7.27
C HIS A 118 24.28 -28.46 -5.77
N GLY A 119 23.25 -28.33 -4.93
CA GLY A 119 23.39 -28.54 -3.50
C GLY A 119 24.11 -27.42 -2.73
N TRP A 120 24.43 -26.28 -3.35
CA TRP A 120 24.97 -25.15 -2.61
C TRP A 120 24.01 -24.73 -1.51
N THR A 121 24.50 -24.63 -0.28
CA THR A 121 23.68 -24.47 0.92
C THR A 121 24.01 -23.17 1.65
N TYR A 122 23.01 -22.39 1.93
CA TYR A 122 23.09 -21.08 2.60
C TYR A 122 22.39 -21.13 3.96
N GLU A 123 22.87 -20.36 4.91
CA GLU A 123 22.13 -20.05 6.13
C GLU A 123 21.11 -18.91 5.90
N PRO A 124 20.10 -18.75 6.78
CA PRO A 124 19.12 -17.68 6.67
C PRO A 124 19.70 -16.25 6.76
N ASP A 125 20.94 -16.10 7.15
CA ASP A 125 21.67 -14.84 7.12
C ASP A 125 22.39 -14.58 5.80
N GLY A 126 22.27 -15.47 4.83
CA GLY A 126 22.83 -15.38 3.48
C GLY A 126 24.21 -15.98 3.29
N ARG A 127 24.91 -16.42 4.36
CA ARG A 127 26.25 -17.01 4.24
C ARG A 127 26.20 -18.37 3.54
N LEU A 128 27.12 -18.61 2.61
CA LEU A 128 27.33 -19.92 2.00
C LEU A 128 28.06 -20.82 3.00
N VAL A 129 27.46 -21.97 3.35
CA VAL A 129 28.01 -22.89 4.36
C VAL A 129 28.29 -24.29 3.85
N GLY A 130 27.73 -24.67 2.71
CA GLY A 130 27.96 -25.99 2.12
C GLY A 130 28.11 -25.93 0.60
N VAL A 131 29.16 -26.57 0.11
CA VAL A 131 29.47 -26.73 -1.32
C VAL A 131 29.87 -28.17 -1.53
N PRO A 132 29.14 -28.99 -2.32
CA PRO A 132 29.56 -30.32 -2.68
C PRO A 132 30.89 -30.28 -3.45
N GLU A 133 31.83 -31.18 -3.13
CA GLU A 133 33.14 -31.28 -3.78
C GLU A 133 33.88 -29.95 -3.85
N GLU A 134 33.88 -29.21 -2.71
CA GLU A 134 34.46 -27.87 -2.61
C GLU A 134 35.93 -27.82 -3.02
N ASP A 135 36.67 -28.89 -2.75
CA ASP A 135 38.10 -29.07 -3.10
C ASP A 135 38.37 -29.15 -4.61
N MET A 136 37.30 -29.35 -5.41
CA MET A 136 37.41 -29.34 -6.87
C MET A 136 37.33 -27.95 -7.50
N PHE A 137 37.03 -26.91 -6.71
CA PHE A 137 37.01 -25.53 -7.18
C PHE A 137 38.41 -24.88 -7.04
N PHE A 138 38.76 -24.05 -8.01
CA PHE A 138 40.06 -23.31 -8.00
C PHE A 138 39.89 -21.97 -7.32
N ASP A 139 40.82 -21.59 -6.45
CA ASP A 139 40.89 -20.29 -5.76
C ASP A 139 39.56 -19.86 -5.13
N PHE A 140 38.87 -20.81 -4.48
CA PHE A 140 37.51 -20.67 -3.98
C PHE A 140 37.46 -20.39 -2.48
N ASP A 141 36.80 -19.26 -2.11
CA ASP A 141 36.46 -18.95 -0.73
C ASP A 141 34.96 -18.77 -0.58
N LYS A 142 34.31 -19.62 0.21
CA LYS A 142 32.85 -19.52 0.49
C LYS A 142 32.39 -18.15 0.96
N ARG A 143 33.27 -17.37 1.61
CA ARG A 143 32.94 -16.03 2.11
C ARG A 143 32.57 -15.06 1.00
N ASP A 144 33.08 -15.27 -0.21
CA ASP A 144 32.82 -14.41 -1.37
C ASP A 144 31.52 -14.76 -2.10
N TYR A 145 30.90 -15.90 -1.77
CA TYR A 145 29.76 -16.45 -2.48
C TYR A 145 28.46 -16.45 -1.63
N GLY A 146 28.35 -15.60 -0.63
CA GLY A 146 27.11 -15.34 0.10
C GLY A 146 26.01 -14.79 -0.82
N LEU A 147 24.76 -14.92 -0.41
CA LEU A 147 23.63 -14.36 -1.15
C LEU A 147 23.76 -12.85 -1.29
N SER A 148 23.36 -12.30 -2.43
CA SER A 148 23.35 -10.86 -2.65
C SER A 148 22.25 -10.21 -1.80
N PRO A 149 22.60 -9.34 -0.85
CA PRO A 149 21.62 -8.71 0.02
C PRO A 149 20.75 -7.69 -0.73
N VAL A 150 19.55 -7.52 -0.23
CA VAL A 150 18.63 -6.43 -0.56
C VAL A 150 18.38 -5.68 0.74
N ALA A 151 18.56 -4.37 0.77
CA ALA A 151 18.29 -3.57 1.96
C ALA A 151 16.85 -3.82 2.39
N THR A 152 16.66 -4.22 3.66
CA THR A 152 15.37 -4.69 4.17
C THR A 152 15.19 -4.19 5.58
N GLU A 153 14.11 -3.47 5.81
CA GLU A 153 13.71 -2.97 7.12
C GLU A 153 12.22 -3.23 7.37
N VAL A 154 11.85 -3.25 8.64
CA VAL A 154 10.46 -3.47 9.07
C VAL A 154 9.98 -2.23 9.83
N TRP A 155 8.87 -1.65 9.34
CA TRP A 155 8.18 -0.57 10.01
C TRP A 155 6.75 -1.01 10.36
N GLU A 156 6.41 -0.96 11.65
CA GLU A 156 5.08 -1.34 12.18
C GLU A 156 4.59 -2.71 11.64
N GLY A 157 5.52 -3.66 11.47
CA GLY A 157 5.28 -4.98 10.92
C GLY A 157 5.32 -5.07 9.39
N PHE A 158 5.24 -3.99 8.65
CA PHE A 158 5.37 -3.99 7.20
C PHE A 158 6.83 -4.13 6.78
N ILE A 159 7.10 -5.04 5.86
CA ILE A 159 8.43 -5.26 5.30
C ILE A 159 8.63 -4.33 4.12
N PHE A 160 9.68 -3.51 4.18
CA PHE A 160 10.14 -2.67 3.10
C PHE A 160 11.47 -3.17 2.57
N ILE A 161 11.68 -3.00 1.28
CA ILE A 161 12.93 -3.31 0.60
C ILE A 161 13.43 -2.10 -0.17
N ASN A 162 14.75 -1.99 -0.34
CA ASN A 162 15.36 -1.08 -1.30
C ASN A 162 16.31 -1.90 -2.18
N LEU A 163 16.16 -1.79 -3.50
CA LEU A 163 16.99 -2.54 -4.46
C LEU A 163 18.42 -2.02 -4.50
N ASP A 164 18.68 -0.80 -4.03
CA ASP A 164 20.04 -0.34 -3.70
C ASP A 164 20.46 -1.02 -2.38
N PRO A 165 21.51 -1.84 -2.38
CA PRO A 165 21.97 -2.52 -1.15
C PRO A 165 22.51 -1.55 -0.10
N ASN A 166 22.84 -0.32 -0.47
CA ASN A 166 23.35 0.73 0.41
C ASN A 166 22.53 2.02 0.24
N PRO A 167 21.25 2.03 0.62
CA PRO A 167 20.42 3.21 0.45
C PRO A 167 20.98 4.40 1.23
N PRO A 168 20.88 5.63 0.70
CA PRO A 168 21.46 6.82 1.33
C PRO A 168 20.73 7.25 2.61
N GLU A 169 19.57 6.69 2.89
CA GLU A 169 18.75 6.96 4.08
C GLU A 169 18.10 5.66 4.58
N THR A 170 17.96 5.55 5.89
CA THR A 170 17.21 4.44 6.54
C THR A 170 15.73 4.53 6.22
N LEU A 171 14.98 3.45 6.42
CA LEU A 171 13.52 3.47 6.25
C LEU A 171 12.86 4.51 7.18
N HIS A 172 13.37 4.67 8.40
CA HIS A 172 12.84 5.66 9.34
C HIS A 172 13.00 7.10 8.82
N GLU A 173 14.18 7.45 8.31
CA GLU A 173 14.44 8.76 7.68
C GLU A 173 13.62 8.97 6.42
N TYR A 174 13.43 7.90 5.64
CA TYR A 174 12.59 7.91 4.43
C TYR A 174 11.13 8.21 4.75
N LEU A 175 10.56 7.53 5.75
CA LEU A 175 9.17 7.72 6.17
C LEU A 175 8.95 9.07 6.85
N GLY A 176 9.93 9.57 7.61
CA GLY A 176 9.88 10.87 8.26
C GLY A 176 8.58 11.10 9.05
N GLU A 177 7.98 12.27 8.89
CA GLU A 177 6.77 12.67 9.61
C GLU A 177 5.60 11.69 9.46
N VAL A 178 5.44 11.02 8.31
CA VAL A 178 4.37 10.04 8.11
C VAL A 178 4.56 8.84 9.03
N GLY A 179 5.81 8.35 9.14
CA GLY A 179 6.16 7.27 10.04
C GLY A 179 5.86 7.62 11.50
N ASP A 180 6.15 8.87 11.89
CA ASP A 180 5.90 9.35 13.26
C ASP A 180 4.41 9.54 13.54
N LEU A 181 3.63 10.08 12.59
CA LEU A 181 2.17 10.24 12.73
C LEU A 181 1.44 8.91 12.92
N LEU A 182 1.88 7.88 12.22
CA LEU A 182 1.26 6.56 12.25
C LEU A 182 1.85 5.65 13.35
N ARG A 183 2.88 6.09 14.06
CA ARG A 183 3.45 5.35 15.19
C ARG A 183 2.41 5.13 16.27
N GLY A 184 2.35 3.89 16.77
CA GLY A 184 1.40 3.52 17.81
C GLY A 184 -0.03 3.28 17.31
N TYR A 185 -0.28 3.34 16.02
CA TYR A 185 -1.44 2.71 15.42
C TYR A 185 -1.23 1.20 15.50
N SER A 186 -2.01 0.49 16.26
CA SER A 186 -1.82 -0.93 16.60
C SER A 186 -1.83 -1.87 15.38
N PHE A 187 -0.97 -1.63 14.40
CA PHE A 187 -0.85 -2.44 13.18
C PHE A 187 -0.58 -3.91 13.47
N ASP A 188 0.23 -4.19 14.48
CA ASP A 188 0.59 -5.53 14.94
C ASP A 188 -0.59 -6.32 15.52
N ARG A 189 -1.62 -5.64 16.01
CA ARG A 189 -2.81 -6.25 16.60
C ARG A 189 -3.90 -6.58 15.61
N LEU A 190 -3.78 -6.10 14.38
CA LEU A 190 -4.78 -6.27 13.34
C LEU A 190 -4.23 -7.23 12.27
N PRO A 191 -4.58 -8.52 12.33
CA PRO A 191 -4.10 -9.49 11.34
C PRO A 191 -4.72 -9.22 9.96
N VAL A 192 -4.02 -9.67 8.93
CA VAL A 192 -4.59 -9.72 7.57
C VAL A 192 -5.85 -10.58 7.58
N SER A 193 -6.98 -9.99 7.26
CA SER A 193 -8.26 -10.68 7.22
C SER A 193 -8.63 -11.16 5.82
N TRP A 194 -8.14 -10.47 4.78
CA TRP A 194 -8.31 -10.83 3.39
C TRP A 194 -7.26 -10.14 2.52
N SER A 195 -7.02 -10.72 1.35
CA SER A 195 -6.11 -10.20 0.34
C SER A 195 -6.70 -10.43 -1.04
N TYR A 196 -6.61 -9.45 -1.90
CA TYR A 196 -6.92 -9.54 -3.32
C TYR A 196 -5.72 -9.08 -4.13
N THR A 197 -5.52 -9.74 -5.27
CA THR A 197 -4.52 -9.35 -6.27
C THR A 197 -5.24 -9.21 -7.61
N ALA A 198 -4.98 -8.13 -8.32
CA ALA A 198 -5.50 -7.89 -9.65
C ALA A 198 -4.36 -7.44 -10.58
N GLU A 199 -4.26 -8.07 -11.74
CA GLU A 199 -3.48 -7.56 -12.86
C GLU A 199 -4.32 -6.51 -13.58
N GLN A 200 -3.73 -5.32 -13.83
CA GLN A 200 -4.36 -4.20 -14.50
C GLN A 200 -3.57 -3.86 -15.77
N LYS A 201 -4.26 -3.81 -16.90
CA LYS A 201 -3.67 -3.38 -18.18
C LYS A 201 -3.66 -1.87 -18.25
N CYS A 202 -2.96 -1.25 -17.30
CA CYS A 202 -2.79 0.19 -17.24
C CYS A 202 -1.43 0.57 -16.62
N ASN A 203 -1.00 1.79 -16.91
CA ASN A 203 0.16 2.38 -16.26
C ASN A 203 -0.06 2.48 -14.75
N TRP A 204 0.97 2.23 -13.97
CA TRP A 204 0.92 2.25 -12.50
C TRP A 204 0.47 3.61 -11.94
N ARG A 205 0.72 4.72 -12.68
CA ARG A 205 0.26 6.06 -12.30
C ARG A 205 -1.25 6.18 -12.38
N ILE A 206 -1.91 5.59 -13.39
CA ILE A 206 -3.37 5.57 -13.47
C ILE A 206 -3.95 4.88 -12.24
N LEU A 207 -3.39 3.73 -11.88
CA LEU A 207 -3.78 3.00 -10.68
C LEU A 207 -3.51 3.81 -9.42
N ARG A 208 -2.32 4.43 -9.30
CA ARG A 208 -1.97 5.29 -8.17
C ARG A 208 -2.94 6.46 -8.04
N ASP A 209 -3.15 7.18 -9.11
CA ASP A 209 -3.92 8.43 -9.12
C ASP A 209 -5.38 8.19 -8.73
N SER A 210 -5.98 7.08 -9.18
CA SER A 210 -7.34 6.70 -8.79
C SER A 210 -7.51 6.47 -7.28
N GLN A 211 -6.42 6.21 -6.56
CA GLN A 211 -6.42 5.98 -5.11
C GLN A 211 -6.00 7.21 -4.30
N LEU A 212 -5.62 8.32 -4.94
CA LEU A 212 -5.14 9.53 -4.29
C LEU A 212 -6.19 10.64 -4.20
N GLU A 213 -7.39 10.40 -4.68
CA GLU A 213 -8.50 11.35 -4.65
C GLU A 213 -9.82 10.61 -4.38
N PHE A 214 -10.89 11.33 -4.13
CA PHE A 214 -12.22 10.76 -4.02
C PHE A 214 -13.27 11.60 -4.78
N TYR A 215 -12.82 12.37 -5.78
CA TYR A 215 -13.68 13.14 -6.65
C TYR A 215 -14.59 12.23 -7.50
N HIS A 216 -14.10 11.07 -7.89
CA HIS A 216 -14.85 10.03 -8.61
C HIS A 216 -15.95 9.39 -7.74
N GLY A 217 -15.86 9.47 -6.42
CA GLY A 217 -16.75 8.75 -5.49
C GLY A 217 -18.22 8.97 -5.73
N LYS A 218 -18.62 10.21 -6.11
CA LYS A 218 -20.02 10.53 -6.43
C LYS A 218 -20.54 9.79 -7.67
N SER A 219 -19.71 9.60 -8.66
CA SER A 219 -20.09 9.02 -9.95
C SER A 219 -19.92 7.50 -9.97
N LEU A 220 -18.81 7.01 -9.41
CA LEU A 220 -18.41 5.62 -9.46
C LEU A 220 -18.96 4.81 -8.27
N HIS A 221 -18.79 5.32 -7.04
CA HIS A 221 -19.16 4.60 -5.81
C HIS A 221 -20.54 4.98 -5.27
N GLN A 222 -21.55 5.06 -6.14
CA GLN A 222 -22.90 5.51 -5.75
C GLN A 222 -23.52 4.67 -4.61
N ARG A 223 -23.23 3.38 -4.58
CA ARG A 223 -23.72 2.47 -3.54
C ARG A 223 -23.04 2.69 -2.20
N PHE A 224 -21.74 2.92 -2.21
CA PHE A 224 -20.93 3.07 -1.00
C PHE A 224 -20.94 4.50 -0.49
N ALA A 225 -20.62 5.47 -1.35
CA ALA A 225 -20.47 6.87 -0.99
C ALA A 225 -21.81 7.61 -0.80
N GLY A 226 -22.87 7.13 -1.48
CA GLY A 226 -24.09 7.89 -1.68
C GLY A 226 -24.88 8.25 -0.42
N SER A 227 -24.65 7.62 0.72
CA SER A 227 -25.41 7.91 1.94
C SER A 227 -24.58 8.53 3.07
N VAL A 228 -23.29 8.25 3.13
CA VAL A 228 -22.42 8.72 4.22
C VAL A 228 -21.61 9.93 3.81
N MET A 229 -21.06 9.91 2.60
CA MET A 229 -20.12 10.92 2.12
C MET A 229 -20.79 12.01 1.28
N ILE A 230 -21.96 11.74 0.72
CA ILE A 230 -22.68 12.64 -0.17
C ILE A 230 -24.05 12.96 0.40
N ASN A 231 -24.33 14.23 0.61
CA ASN A 231 -25.63 14.75 1.04
C ASN A 231 -25.87 16.14 0.46
N LYS A 232 -26.97 16.81 0.84
CA LYS A 232 -27.32 18.14 0.33
C LYS A 232 -26.28 19.22 0.67
N GLN A 233 -25.62 19.10 1.83
CA GLN A 233 -24.59 20.03 2.29
C GLN A 233 -23.22 19.71 1.67
N GLN A 234 -23.00 18.44 1.34
CA GLN A 234 -21.76 17.92 0.75
C GLN A 234 -22.10 17.11 -0.51
N PRO A 235 -22.40 17.77 -1.63
CA PRO A 235 -22.78 17.09 -2.87
C PRO A 235 -21.63 16.36 -3.56
N SER A 236 -20.41 16.56 -3.09
CA SER A 236 -19.19 15.86 -3.49
C SER A 236 -18.39 15.54 -2.23
N CYS A 237 -17.68 14.44 -2.20
CA CYS A 237 -16.90 13.99 -1.03
C CYS A 237 -15.71 14.92 -0.78
N HIS A 238 -15.96 16.02 -0.08
CA HIS A 238 -14.95 17.06 0.10
C HIS A 238 -13.84 16.63 1.06
N VAL A 239 -12.66 17.12 0.78
CA VAL A 239 -11.48 16.97 1.62
C VAL A 239 -11.63 17.79 2.89
N LEU A 240 -11.39 17.18 4.05
CA LEU A 240 -11.35 17.83 5.36
C LEU A 240 -9.98 18.40 5.66
N ASP A 241 -8.95 17.66 5.30
CA ASP A 241 -7.56 18.01 5.51
C ASP A 241 -6.67 17.35 4.47
N ALA A 242 -5.60 18.01 4.09
CA ALA A 242 -4.57 17.48 3.22
C ALA A 242 -3.20 17.97 3.68
N LYS A 243 -2.23 17.08 3.71
CA LYS A 243 -0.86 17.41 4.06
C LYS A 243 0.10 16.73 3.10
N LEU A 244 0.99 17.51 2.52
CA LEU A 244 2.12 17.02 1.75
C LEU A 244 3.36 17.00 2.65
N PHE A 245 4.08 15.90 2.59
CA PHE A 245 5.36 15.70 3.22
C PHE A 245 6.46 15.76 2.14
N ARG A 246 7.69 15.48 2.51
CA ARG A 246 8.79 15.52 1.54
C ARG A 246 8.54 14.67 0.28
N ARG A 247 8.00 13.45 0.45
CA ARG A 247 7.71 12.49 -0.64
C ARG A 247 6.34 11.83 -0.47
N HIS A 248 5.77 11.95 0.69
CA HIS A 248 4.56 11.26 1.08
C HIS A 248 3.43 12.26 1.20
N SER A 249 2.22 11.75 1.28
CA SER A 249 1.07 12.63 1.42
C SER A 249 -0.05 11.98 2.22
N MET A 250 -0.94 12.81 2.75
CA MET A 250 -2.16 12.34 3.39
C MET A 250 -3.33 13.23 3.04
N MET A 251 -4.51 12.67 3.10
CA MET A 251 -5.76 13.38 2.91
C MET A 251 -6.85 12.76 3.77
N SER A 252 -7.63 13.61 4.45
CA SER A 252 -8.80 13.21 5.24
C SER A 252 -10.07 13.59 4.52
N PHE A 253 -11.08 12.72 4.57
CA PHE A 253 -12.34 12.91 3.87
C PHE A 253 -13.52 13.08 4.80
N TYR A 254 -14.44 13.91 4.34
CA TYR A 254 -15.71 14.16 4.98
C TYR A 254 -16.65 12.97 4.93
N GLY A 255 -17.43 12.78 5.99
CA GLY A 255 -18.60 11.90 6.01
C GLY A 255 -19.59 12.29 7.10
N ASP A 256 -20.88 12.26 6.78
CA ASP A 256 -21.95 12.44 7.76
C ASP A 256 -22.59 11.09 8.12
N ARG A 257 -22.14 10.54 9.22
CA ARG A 257 -22.55 9.24 9.72
C ARG A 257 -24.01 9.18 10.21
N ARG A 258 -24.64 10.34 10.37
CA ARG A 258 -26.06 10.44 10.79
C ARG A 258 -27.04 10.15 9.66
N ASN A 259 -26.60 10.37 8.42
CA ASN A 259 -27.42 10.26 7.22
C ASN A 259 -27.29 8.93 6.47
N THR A 260 -27.00 7.85 7.16
CA THR A 260 -26.85 6.54 6.53
C THR A 260 -28.20 5.94 6.16
N ARG A 261 -28.50 5.87 4.87
CA ARG A 261 -29.48 4.91 4.35
C ARG A 261 -28.83 3.54 4.36
N ARG A 262 -29.16 2.72 5.34
CA ARG A 262 -28.60 1.39 5.46
C ARG A 262 -29.56 0.37 4.86
N THR A 263 -29.03 -0.57 4.10
CA THR A 263 -29.76 -1.78 3.70
C THR A 263 -30.10 -2.61 4.95
N PRO A 264 -31.09 -3.49 4.90
CA PRO A 264 -31.41 -4.39 6.04
C PRO A 264 -30.16 -5.18 6.50
N MET A 265 -29.29 -5.60 5.58
CA MET A 265 -28.07 -6.32 5.92
C MET A 265 -27.07 -5.41 6.67
N GLU A 266 -26.88 -4.17 6.22
CA GLU A 266 -26.02 -3.20 6.91
C GLU A 266 -26.52 -2.87 8.31
N LEU A 267 -27.82 -2.83 8.53
CA LEU A 267 -28.42 -2.65 9.84
C LEU A 267 -28.10 -3.84 10.77
N LEU A 268 -28.27 -5.08 10.28
CA LEU A 268 -27.92 -6.28 11.03
C LEU A 268 -26.44 -6.30 11.37
N VAL A 269 -25.60 -6.05 10.41
CA VAL A 269 -24.13 -6.00 10.58
C VAL A 269 -23.74 -4.88 11.55
N ALA A 270 -24.38 -3.70 11.49
CA ALA A 270 -24.14 -2.61 12.43
C ALA A 270 -24.64 -2.93 13.86
N GLN A 271 -25.69 -3.73 13.99
CA GLN A 271 -26.24 -4.10 15.28
C GLN A 271 -25.41 -5.18 15.99
N PHE A 272 -24.98 -6.19 15.24
CA PHE A 272 -24.37 -7.41 15.82
C PHE A 272 -22.88 -7.52 15.59
N GLY A 273 -22.31 -6.79 14.62
CA GLY A 273 -20.89 -6.86 14.29
C GLY A 273 -20.07 -5.74 14.88
N THR A 274 -19.02 -6.08 15.61
CA THR A 274 -18.09 -5.09 16.14
C THR A 274 -17.35 -4.33 15.06
N SER A 275 -17.10 -4.94 13.90
CA SER A 275 -16.37 -4.29 12.80
C SER A 275 -17.16 -3.19 12.10
N LEU A 276 -18.49 -3.11 12.28
CA LEU A 276 -19.28 -1.94 11.87
C LEU A 276 -19.68 -1.03 13.04
N LYS A 277 -19.64 -1.51 14.26
CA LYS A 277 -19.46 -0.64 15.43
C LYS A 277 -18.09 0.05 15.42
N THR A 278 -17.28 -0.25 14.45
CA THR A 278 -15.98 0.35 14.13
C THR A 278 -16.06 1.79 13.63
N PHE A 279 -17.21 2.37 13.58
CA PHE A 279 -17.23 3.77 13.84
C PHE A 279 -17.06 3.93 15.37
N PRO A 280 -15.82 4.08 15.85
CA PRO A 280 -15.58 4.20 17.27
C PRO A 280 -16.42 5.34 17.78
N SER A 281 -16.81 5.25 19.04
CA SER A 281 -17.47 6.37 19.68
C SER A 281 -16.58 7.59 19.47
N MET A 282 -17.07 8.60 18.74
CA MET A 282 -16.35 9.85 18.54
C MET A 282 -16.06 10.57 19.88
N ARG A 283 -16.57 10.03 20.99
CA ARG A 283 -16.29 10.51 22.34
C ARG A 283 -14.84 10.29 22.77
N ASP A 284 -14.15 9.30 22.15
CA ASP A 284 -12.78 8.91 22.52
C ASP A 284 -11.72 9.36 21.50
N MET A 285 -12.07 10.26 20.56
CA MET A 285 -11.16 10.73 19.50
C MET A 285 -9.83 11.28 20.01
N ASP A 286 -9.84 11.92 21.16
CA ASP A 286 -8.63 12.50 21.75
C ASP A 286 -7.60 11.44 22.16
N ARG A 287 -8.04 10.18 22.28
CA ARG A 287 -7.18 9.03 22.60
C ARG A 287 -6.72 8.26 21.37
N TRP A 288 -7.18 8.64 20.18
CA TRP A 288 -6.77 7.97 18.97
C TRP A 288 -5.32 8.31 18.62
N PRO A 289 -4.61 7.41 17.92
CA PRO A 289 -3.29 7.73 17.37
C PRO A 289 -3.33 9.04 16.57
N LEU A 290 -2.22 9.77 16.54
CA LEU A 290 -2.15 11.08 15.89
C LEU A 290 -2.52 11.04 14.41
N GLY A 291 -2.14 9.96 13.72
CA GLY A 291 -2.42 9.74 12.31
C GLY A 291 -3.84 9.25 11.99
N VAL A 292 -4.74 9.16 12.96
CA VAL A 292 -6.15 8.80 12.72
C VAL A 292 -7.02 10.00 12.99
N ASN A 293 -7.74 10.48 11.96
CA ASN A 293 -8.48 11.73 12.05
C ASN A 293 -7.62 12.86 12.65
N PRO A 294 -6.55 13.31 11.99
CA PRO A 294 -5.60 14.26 12.56
C PRO A 294 -6.24 15.56 13.01
N THR A 295 -7.31 15.96 12.33
CA THR A 295 -8.08 17.18 12.67
C THR A 295 -9.04 17.00 13.85
N ARG A 296 -9.23 15.77 14.35
CA ARG A 296 -10.25 15.43 15.36
C ARG A 296 -11.66 15.89 14.97
N SER A 297 -11.95 15.95 13.66
CA SER A 297 -13.24 16.35 13.14
C SER A 297 -14.31 15.30 13.43
N LYS A 298 -15.47 15.75 13.93
CA LYS A 298 -16.66 14.89 14.08
C LYS A 298 -17.26 14.48 12.73
N GLN A 299 -16.88 15.13 11.66
CA GLN A 299 -17.30 14.85 10.28
C GLN A 299 -16.26 14.09 9.48
N TRP A 300 -15.29 13.51 10.15
CA TRP A 300 -14.31 12.64 9.53
C TRP A 300 -14.93 11.28 9.16
N PHE A 301 -14.51 10.73 8.00
CA PHE A 301 -14.92 9.42 7.54
C PHE A 301 -13.74 8.45 7.43
N PHE A 302 -12.70 8.81 6.69
CA PHE A 302 -11.45 8.04 6.58
C PHE A 302 -10.28 8.95 6.23
N ASP A 303 -9.09 8.41 6.41
CA ASP A 303 -7.84 9.01 5.96
C ASP A 303 -7.21 8.14 4.90
N ILE A 304 -6.56 8.76 3.92
CA ILE A 304 -5.61 8.09 3.05
C ILE A 304 -4.21 8.58 3.36
N TYR A 305 -3.26 7.65 3.36
CA TYR A 305 -1.84 7.92 3.43
C TYR A 305 -1.17 7.30 2.22
N TYR A 306 -0.44 8.09 1.48
CA TYR A 306 0.38 7.62 0.39
C TYR A 306 1.84 7.67 0.78
N ILE A 307 2.45 6.50 0.88
CA ILE A 307 3.88 6.31 1.11
C ILE A 307 4.50 5.99 -0.25
N PHE A 308 5.10 7.03 -0.84
CA PHE A 308 5.73 6.93 -2.16
C PHE A 308 6.77 5.81 -2.20
N PRO A 309 6.95 5.06 -3.31
CA PRO A 309 6.18 5.20 -4.55
C PRO A 309 4.99 4.25 -4.68
N ASN A 310 4.91 3.18 -3.88
CA ASN A 310 4.03 2.05 -4.18
C ASN A 310 3.08 1.65 -3.06
N PHE A 311 3.00 2.39 -1.96
CA PHE A 311 2.22 1.98 -0.80
C PHE A 311 1.18 3.02 -0.42
N HIS A 312 -0.05 2.57 -0.34
CA HIS A 312 -1.20 3.39 0.03
C HIS A 312 -1.96 2.73 1.18
N MET A 313 -2.39 3.51 2.16
CA MET A 313 -3.17 3.06 3.32
C MET A 313 -4.46 3.85 3.40
N VAL A 314 -5.56 3.14 3.60
CA VAL A 314 -6.88 3.72 3.92
C VAL A 314 -7.21 3.39 5.36
N ILE A 315 -7.22 4.38 6.23
CA ILE A 315 -7.54 4.22 7.65
C ILE A 315 -9.00 4.60 7.88
N LEU A 316 -9.82 3.62 8.18
CA LEU A 316 -11.27 3.77 8.35
C LEU A 316 -11.66 3.92 9.83
N SER A 317 -10.82 3.47 10.73
CA SER A 317 -10.97 3.62 12.18
C SER A 317 -9.65 3.24 12.89
N PRO A 318 -9.51 3.46 14.20
CA PRO A 318 -8.39 2.91 14.97
C PRO A 318 -8.26 1.39 14.92
N PHE A 319 -9.26 0.67 14.42
CA PHE A 319 -9.32 -0.79 14.42
C PHE A 319 -9.52 -1.40 13.04
N LEU A 320 -9.48 -0.58 11.99
CA LEU A 320 -9.74 -1.03 10.63
C LEU A 320 -8.95 -0.19 9.65
N PHE A 321 -8.12 -0.84 8.90
CA PHE A 321 -7.42 -0.23 7.77
C PHE A 321 -7.29 -1.21 6.60
N VAL A 322 -7.02 -0.63 5.46
CA VAL A 322 -6.75 -1.33 4.21
C VAL A 322 -5.43 -0.83 3.66
N THR A 323 -4.67 -1.70 3.04
CA THR A 323 -3.45 -1.31 2.33
C THR A 323 -3.52 -1.71 0.88
N HIS A 324 -2.90 -0.90 0.03
CA HIS A 324 -2.68 -1.18 -1.36
C HIS A 324 -1.19 -1.12 -1.66
N THR A 325 -0.67 -2.11 -2.37
CA THR A 325 0.64 -2.01 -3.00
C THR A 325 0.47 -2.09 -4.52
N MET A 326 1.14 -1.19 -5.21
CA MET A 326 1.05 -1.02 -6.64
C MET A 326 2.40 -1.33 -7.26
N TRP A 327 2.44 -2.35 -8.10
CA TRP A 327 3.67 -2.83 -8.70
C TRP A 327 3.63 -2.62 -10.21
N PRO A 328 4.40 -1.68 -10.74
CA PRO A 328 4.53 -1.57 -12.19
C PRO A 328 5.28 -2.76 -12.77
N GLU A 329 4.81 -3.26 -13.89
CA GLU A 329 5.45 -4.34 -14.65
C GLU A 329 6.01 -3.82 -15.97
N THR A 330 5.18 -3.10 -16.69
CA THR A 330 5.54 -2.39 -17.93
C THR A 330 4.91 -1.00 -17.94
N VAL A 331 5.14 -0.23 -18.97
CA VAL A 331 4.52 1.09 -19.12
C VAL A 331 2.99 1.05 -19.11
N SER A 332 2.38 -0.09 -19.47
CA SER A 332 0.92 -0.27 -19.56
C SER A 332 0.41 -1.50 -18.81
N ARG A 333 1.16 -1.99 -17.85
CA ARG A 333 0.77 -3.13 -17.02
C ARG A 333 1.25 -2.98 -15.60
N SER A 334 0.35 -3.25 -14.66
CA SER A 334 0.62 -3.15 -13.23
C SER A 334 -0.10 -4.24 -12.45
N THR A 335 0.49 -4.65 -11.33
CA THR A 335 -0.18 -5.52 -10.36
C THR A 335 -0.62 -4.69 -9.15
N TRP A 336 -1.88 -4.84 -8.78
CA TRP A 336 -2.50 -4.22 -7.63
C TRP A 336 -2.80 -5.27 -6.56
N ASN A 337 -2.16 -5.14 -5.40
CA ASN A 337 -2.47 -5.95 -4.24
C ASN A 337 -3.19 -5.11 -3.20
N ALA A 338 -4.29 -5.63 -2.69
CA ALA A 338 -5.07 -4.99 -1.66
C ALA A 338 -5.27 -5.94 -0.48
N ARG A 339 -5.10 -5.42 0.76
CA ARG A 339 -5.23 -6.20 1.99
C ARG A 339 -6.07 -5.46 3.01
N GLY A 340 -7.01 -6.14 3.65
CA GLY A 340 -7.81 -5.62 4.76
C GLY A 340 -7.37 -6.21 6.09
N TYR A 341 -7.34 -5.35 7.09
CA TYR A 341 -6.88 -5.64 8.44
C TYR A 341 -7.99 -5.34 9.44
N PHE A 342 -8.45 -6.39 10.12
CA PHE A 342 -9.54 -6.35 11.06
C PHE A 342 -9.18 -7.10 12.34
N PRO A 343 -9.80 -6.76 13.48
CA PRO A 343 -9.70 -7.59 14.67
C PRO A 343 -10.16 -9.03 14.39
N ARG A 344 -9.61 -9.97 15.11
CA ARG A 344 -10.09 -11.35 15.06
C ARG A 344 -11.52 -11.41 15.58
N PRO A 345 -12.47 -12.01 14.83
CA PRO A 345 -13.85 -12.10 15.28
C PRO A 345 -13.94 -13.03 16.49
N ALA A 346 -14.64 -12.59 17.53
CA ALA A 346 -14.89 -13.37 18.73
C ALA A 346 -16.24 -14.12 18.67
N THR A 347 -17.14 -13.73 17.75
CA THR A 347 -18.47 -14.30 17.62
C THR A 347 -18.79 -14.64 16.16
N ALA A 348 -19.81 -15.47 15.93
CA ALA A 348 -20.32 -15.77 14.59
C ALA A 348 -20.83 -14.49 13.87
N ALA A 349 -21.47 -13.58 14.62
CA ALA A 349 -21.96 -12.32 14.08
C ALA A 349 -20.83 -11.42 13.60
N GLU A 350 -19.72 -11.37 14.33
CA GLU A 350 -18.51 -10.64 13.91
C GLU A 350 -17.85 -11.29 12.69
N SER A 351 -17.87 -12.62 12.61
CA SER A 351 -17.37 -13.34 11.42
C SER A 351 -18.19 -12.99 10.17
N VAL A 352 -19.53 -12.99 10.27
CA VAL A 352 -20.42 -12.56 9.18
C VAL A 352 -20.15 -11.10 8.79
N THR A 353 -20.00 -10.25 9.79
CA THR A 353 -19.68 -8.82 9.57
C THR A 353 -18.35 -8.66 8.82
N ARG A 354 -17.32 -9.42 9.18
CA ARG A 354 -16.03 -9.39 8.50
C ARG A 354 -16.18 -9.81 7.03
N GLU A 355 -16.90 -10.89 6.76
CA GLU A 355 -17.12 -11.35 5.38
C GLU A 355 -17.96 -10.35 4.57
N TYR A 356 -18.95 -9.70 5.18
CA TYR A 356 -19.69 -8.61 4.54
C TYR A 356 -18.76 -7.45 4.15
N ASN A 357 -17.92 -6.97 5.06
CA ASN A 357 -16.97 -5.89 4.78
C ASN A 357 -15.95 -6.27 3.71
N LYS A 358 -15.49 -7.52 3.72
CA LYS A 358 -14.62 -8.07 2.67
C LYS A 358 -15.28 -8.00 1.28
N CYS A 359 -16.57 -8.42 1.18
CA CYS A 359 -17.31 -8.33 -0.06
C CYS A 359 -17.53 -6.88 -0.50
N LEU A 360 -17.88 -6.00 0.44
CA LEU A 360 -18.06 -4.58 0.17
C LEU A 360 -16.77 -3.93 -0.34
N ALA A 361 -15.64 -4.17 0.31
CA ALA A 361 -14.35 -3.68 -0.13
C ALA A 361 -13.99 -4.20 -1.53
N ARG A 362 -14.19 -5.49 -1.80
CA ARG A 362 -14.00 -6.06 -3.13
C ARG A 362 -14.83 -5.33 -4.18
N ASP A 363 -16.12 -5.09 -3.90
CA ASP A 363 -17.04 -4.48 -4.85
C ASP A 363 -16.62 -3.04 -5.17
N VAL A 364 -16.20 -2.25 -4.15
CA VAL A 364 -15.63 -0.91 -4.33
C VAL A 364 -14.40 -0.95 -5.25
N TRP A 365 -13.48 -1.89 -5.03
CA TRP A 365 -12.28 -1.99 -5.88
C TRP A 365 -12.54 -2.52 -7.29
N LEU A 366 -13.56 -3.35 -7.47
CA LEU A 366 -13.99 -3.75 -8.80
C LEU A 366 -14.58 -2.57 -9.57
N GLU A 367 -15.28 -1.64 -8.88
CA GLU A 367 -15.73 -0.38 -9.47
C GLU A 367 -14.51 0.44 -9.94
N ASP A 368 -13.52 0.68 -9.09
CA ASP A 368 -12.27 1.37 -9.47
C ASP A 368 -11.56 0.65 -10.63
N GLY A 369 -11.30 -0.63 -10.49
CA GLY A 369 -10.62 -1.44 -11.51
C GLY A 369 -11.28 -1.39 -12.88
N SER A 370 -12.62 -1.27 -12.91
CA SER A 370 -13.39 -1.20 -14.16
C SER A 370 -13.07 0.03 -15.01
N THR A 371 -12.57 1.10 -14.42
CA THR A 371 -12.24 2.37 -15.10
C THR A 371 -10.79 2.44 -15.57
N LEU A 372 -9.86 1.77 -14.88
CA LEU A 372 -8.42 1.93 -15.09
C LEU A 372 -7.96 1.53 -16.49
N GLU A 373 -8.38 0.35 -16.97
CA GLU A 373 -8.01 -0.11 -18.32
C GLU A 373 -8.67 0.73 -19.43
N ASN A 374 -9.88 1.23 -19.18
CA ASN A 374 -10.57 2.11 -20.12
C ASN A 374 -9.88 3.48 -20.17
N THR A 375 -9.39 3.99 -19.05
CA THR A 375 -8.60 5.22 -19.01
C THR A 375 -7.31 5.04 -19.82
N GLN A 376 -6.59 3.92 -19.64
CA GLN A 376 -5.40 3.61 -20.43
C GLN A 376 -5.70 3.62 -21.93
N ARG A 377 -6.73 2.90 -22.36
CA ARG A 377 -7.16 2.88 -23.78
C ARG A 377 -7.52 4.27 -24.30
N GLY A 378 -8.17 5.08 -23.47
CA GLY A 378 -8.54 6.46 -23.83
C GLY A 378 -7.33 7.34 -24.08
N ILE A 379 -6.33 7.31 -23.21
CA ILE A 379 -5.12 8.13 -23.38
C ILE A 379 -4.20 7.63 -24.49
N GLU A 380 -4.19 6.33 -24.80
CA GLU A 380 -3.44 5.73 -25.91
C GLU A 380 -3.91 6.20 -27.28
N THR A 381 -5.12 6.76 -27.39
CA THR A 381 -5.60 7.36 -28.65
C THR A 381 -4.79 8.59 -29.10
N GLY A 382 -4.04 9.20 -28.18
CA GLY A 382 -3.27 10.42 -28.42
C GLY A 382 -4.11 11.70 -28.58
N ILE A 383 -5.44 11.61 -28.40
CA ILE A 383 -6.33 12.79 -28.46
C ILE A 383 -6.08 13.70 -27.26
N LEU A 384 -5.85 13.10 -26.09
CA LEU A 384 -5.56 13.82 -24.86
C LEU A 384 -4.05 13.95 -24.68
N THR A 385 -3.53 15.17 -24.68
CA THR A 385 -2.10 15.47 -24.48
C THR A 385 -1.81 15.93 -23.05
N GLN A 386 -2.81 16.45 -22.38
CA GLN A 386 -2.78 16.90 -20.99
C GLN A 386 -4.18 16.84 -20.39
N TYR A 387 -4.28 16.78 -19.07
CA TYR A 387 -5.56 16.73 -18.36
C TYR A 387 -5.62 17.73 -17.21
N PRO A 388 -6.78 18.34 -16.95
CA PRO A 388 -6.97 19.23 -15.82
C PRO A 388 -7.10 18.40 -14.53
N VAL A 389 -6.56 18.94 -13.45
CA VAL A 389 -6.67 18.38 -12.09
C VAL A 389 -7.29 19.44 -11.20
N GLN A 390 -8.41 19.13 -10.57
CA GLN A 390 -9.11 20.06 -9.68
C GLN A 390 -8.43 20.14 -8.31
N ASP A 391 -8.83 21.12 -7.52
CA ASP A 391 -8.16 21.46 -6.25
C ASP A 391 -8.13 20.32 -5.21
N GLN A 392 -9.14 19.44 -5.18
CA GLN A 392 -9.19 18.32 -4.23
C GLN A 392 -8.43 17.06 -4.73
N GLU A 393 -7.87 17.11 -5.91
CA GLU A 393 -6.96 16.11 -6.48
C GLU A 393 -5.48 16.51 -6.22
N LEU A 394 -5.22 17.25 -5.16
CA LEU A 394 -3.89 17.79 -4.80
C LEU A 394 -2.81 16.71 -4.77
N LEU A 395 -3.13 15.52 -4.26
CA LEU A 395 -2.16 14.42 -4.13
C LEU A 395 -1.67 13.87 -5.48
N ILE A 396 -2.43 14.07 -6.55
CA ILE A 396 -2.01 13.71 -7.91
C ILE A 396 -0.91 14.65 -8.41
N ARG A 397 -0.92 15.93 -7.96
CA ARG A 397 0.10 16.92 -8.33
C ARG A 397 1.43 16.70 -7.61
N HIS A 398 1.38 16.12 -6.44
CA HIS A 398 2.56 15.82 -5.61
C HIS A 398 3.24 14.53 -6.06
#